data_c643a7b628b00a9424d9918c2dc8051b
#
_entry.id   c643a7b628b00a9424d9918c2dc8051b
#
_cell.length_a   1.000
_cell.length_b   1.000
_cell.length_c   1.000
_cell.angle_alpha   90.00
_cell.angle_beta   90.00
_cell.angle_gamma   90.00
#
_symmetry.space_group_name_H-M   'P 1'
#
loop_
_entity.id
_entity.type
_entity.pdbx_description
1 polymer ?
#
loop_
_entity_poly.entity_id
_entity_poly.type
_entity_poly.pdbx_seq_one_letter_code
_entity_poly.pdbx_strand_id
1 'polypeptide(L)'
;DADAEKYIKIFTFLSREEVEALVAEHAQAPHLRVLQKRLAKEITIMVHSEQDYEMAFEASNILFGNATSDSLKTLDDATLLSVFDGVPQFDVSKDAMGMKLMDLLTEKAAVFASKGEMRKLIQNGGFAVNKEKCTDLETVLTPALLLNDKFLLVQKGKKNYFLLTFA
;
A
#
# COMPACT_ATOMS: atom_id res chain seq x y z
N ASP A 1 1.22 16.79 11.41
CA ASP A 1 2.15 17.43 10.47
C ASP A 1 2.75 18.74 11.01
N ALA A 2 1.97 19.58 11.70
CA ALA A 2 2.45 20.85 12.24
C ALA A 2 3.53 20.68 13.35
N ASP A 3 3.54 19.57 14.06
CA ASP A 3 4.50 19.31 15.14
C ASP A 3 5.83 18.71 14.67
N ALA A 4 5.99 18.40 13.38
CA ALA A 4 7.19 17.73 12.88
C ALA A 4 8.47 18.51 13.14
N GLU A 5 8.43 19.86 13.04
CA GLU A 5 9.57 20.72 13.35
C GLU A 5 9.95 20.67 14.83
N LYS A 6 8.97 20.59 15.73
CA LYS A 6 9.21 20.44 17.15
C LYS A 6 9.79 19.04 17.47
N TYR A 7 9.20 18.01 16.89
CA TYR A 7 9.59 16.63 17.21
C TYR A 7 10.95 16.26 16.65
N ILE A 8 11.37 16.78 15.49
CA ILE A 8 12.70 16.49 14.98
C ILE A 8 13.80 17.01 15.89
N LYS A 9 13.56 18.13 16.59
CA LYS A 9 14.48 18.71 17.58
C LYS A 9 14.53 17.93 18.89
N ILE A 10 13.46 17.19 19.24
CA ILE A 10 13.32 16.50 20.52
C ILE A 10 13.71 15.03 20.40
N PHE A 11 13.34 14.38 19.30
CA PHE A 11 13.40 12.93 19.16
C PHE A 11 14.49 12.45 18.20
N THR A 12 15.39 13.31 17.76
CA THR A 12 16.52 12.90 16.91
C THR A 12 17.85 13.39 17.47
N PHE A 13 18.94 12.75 17.06
CA PHE A 13 20.31 13.15 17.37
C PHE A 13 20.95 13.99 16.26
N LEU A 14 20.13 14.57 15.36
CA LEU A 14 20.60 15.46 14.30
C LEU A 14 21.24 16.71 14.90
N SER A 15 22.29 17.20 14.25
CA SER A 15 22.91 18.47 14.63
C SER A 15 21.95 19.65 14.41
N ARG A 16 22.22 20.76 15.07
CA ARG A 16 21.42 21.97 14.89
C ARG A 16 21.41 22.42 13.43
N GLU A 17 22.54 22.37 12.77
CA GLU A 17 22.70 22.78 11.37
C GLU A 17 21.86 21.89 10.44
N GLU A 18 21.84 20.57 10.66
CA GLU A 18 21.01 19.64 9.88
C GLU A 18 19.52 19.92 10.07
N VAL A 19 19.09 20.17 11.30
CA VAL A 19 17.69 20.51 11.60
C VAL A 19 17.28 21.82 10.94
N GLU A 20 18.12 22.87 11.05
CA GLU A 20 17.84 24.18 10.44
C GLU A 20 17.76 24.07 8.90
N ALA A 21 18.64 23.29 8.26
CA ALA A 21 18.60 23.03 6.84
C ALA A 21 17.31 22.30 6.41
N LEU A 22 16.90 21.26 7.14
CA LEU A 22 15.66 20.51 6.88
C LEU A 22 14.41 21.38 7.06
N VAL A 23 14.39 22.26 8.06
CA VAL A 23 13.28 23.21 8.28
C VAL A 23 13.19 24.18 7.11
N ALA A 24 14.33 24.74 6.66
CA ALA A 24 14.38 25.65 5.53
C ALA A 24 13.93 24.99 4.22
N GLU A 25 14.37 23.74 3.97
CA GLU A 25 13.93 22.93 2.81
C GLU A 25 12.41 22.67 2.87
N HIS A 26 11.92 22.23 4.03
CA HIS A 26 10.50 21.96 4.22
C HIS A 26 9.62 23.19 3.99
N ALA A 27 10.08 24.37 4.43
CA ALA A 27 9.35 25.63 4.25
C ALA A 27 9.18 26.00 2.77
N GLN A 28 10.13 25.62 1.89
CA GLN A 28 10.05 25.89 0.44
C GLN A 28 9.03 24.97 -0.26
N ALA A 29 8.89 23.71 0.19
CA ALA A 29 8.01 22.73 -0.43
C ALA A 29 7.35 21.80 0.62
N PRO A 30 6.41 22.31 1.44
CA PRO A 30 5.80 21.54 2.54
C PRO A 30 5.11 20.26 2.08
N HIS A 31 4.59 20.24 0.86
CA HIS A 31 3.91 19.08 0.25
C HIS A 31 4.84 17.88 0.03
N LEU A 32 6.15 18.08 -0.04
CA LEU A 32 7.15 16.99 -0.15
C LEU A 32 7.36 16.27 1.18
N ARG A 33 6.93 16.86 2.30
CA ARG A 33 6.98 16.28 3.65
C ARG A 33 8.39 15.85 4.08
N VAL A 34 9.40 16.65 3.77
CA VAL A 34 10.81 16.33 4.03
C VAL A 34 11.06 16.11 5.51
N LEU A 35 10.56 17.03 6.38
CA LEU A 35 10.70 16.91 7.84
C LEU A 35 10.07 15.62 8.38
N GLN A 36 8.85 15.31 7.96
CA GLN A 36 8.13 14.12 8.42
C GLN A 36 8.84 12.83 8.00
N LYS A 37 9.34 12.79 6.77
CA LYS A 37 10.11 11.64 6.26
C LYS A 37 11.42 11.45 7.03
N ARG A 38 12.16 12.54 7.26
CA ARG A 38 13.41 12.47 8.03
C ARG A 38 13.15 12.07 9.49
N LEU A 39 12.14 12.64 10.13
CA LEU A 39 11.74 12.28 11.49
C LEU A 39 11.36 10.79 11.58
N ALA A 40 10.55 10.29 10.65
CA ALA A 40 10.19 8.88 10.61
C ALA A 40 11.43 7.98 10.44
N LYS A 41 12.36 8.34 9.56
CA LYS A 41 13.62 7.61 9.37
C LYS A 41 14.40 7.51 10.69
N GLU A 42 14.69 8.65 11.31
CA GLU A 42 15.51 8.71 12.53
C GLU A 42 14.90 7.89 13.67
N ILE A 43 13.58 8.04 13.88
CA ILE A 43 12.88 7.30 14.95
C ILE A 43 12.83 5.80 14.64
N THR A 44 12.56 5.40 13.41
CA THR A 44 12.49 3.98 13.05
C THR A 44 13.85 3.32 13.22
N ILE A 45 14.92 3.95 12.77
CA ILE A 45 16.29 3.42 12.94
C ILE A 45 16.65 3.32 14.44
N MET A 46 16.28 4.33 15.23
CA MET A 46 16.58 4.35 16.67
C MET A 46 15.86 3.25 17.45
N VAL A 47 14.60 2.98 17.11
CA VAL A 47 13.75 2.02 17.86
C VAL A 47 13.92 0.59 17.36
N HIS A 48 14.20 0.41 16.09
CA HIS A 48 14.35 -0.87 15.41
C HIS A 48 15.76 -1.02 14.84
N SER A 49 15.90 -0.92 13.50
CA SER A 49 17.18 -0.97 12.79
C SER A 49 17.11 -0.20 11.48
N GLU A 50 18.28 0.04 10.87
CA GLU A 50 18.36 0.61 9.54
C GLU A 50 17.72 -0.32 8.49
N GLN A 51 17.92 -1.64 8.64
CA GLN A 51 17.32 -2.64 7.77
C GLN A 51 15.79 -2.63 7.85
N ASP A 52 15.23 -2.53 9.06
CA ASP A 52 13.76 -2.43 9.25
C ASP A 52 13.20 -1.15 8.64
N TYR A 53 13.96 -0.04 8.75
CA TYR A 53 13.57 1.21 8.08
C TYR A 53 13.55 1.05 6.56
N GLU A 54 14.58 0.45 5.95
CA GLU A 54 14.64 0.24 4.51
C GLU A 54 13.49 -0.62 4.03
N MET A 55 13.20 -1.73 4.70
CA MET A 55 12.05 -2.59 4.39
C MET A 55 10.72 -1.84 4.50
N ALA A 56 10.51 -1.10 5.58
CA ALA A 56 9.29 -0.31 5.77
C ALA A 56 9.16 0.83 4.74
N PHE A 57 10.27 1.45 4.34
CA PHE A 57 10.30 2.49 3.33
C PHE A 57 9.95 1.94 1.94
N GLU A 58 10.52 0.80 1.56
CA GLU A 58 10.18 0.10 0.31
C GLU A 58 8.72 -0.32 0.30
N ALA A 59 8.23 -0.94 1.38
CA ALA A 59 6.83 -1.29 1.54
C ALA A 59 5.90 -0.07 1.37
N SER A 60 6.24 1.05 2.01
CA SER A 60 5.49 2.30 1.89
C SER A 60 5.48 2.84 0.46
N ASN A 61 6.61 2.76 -0.25
CA ASN A 61 6.69 3.18 -1.64
C ASN A 61 5.86 2.28 -2.57
N ILE A 62 5.82 0.98 -2.30
CA ILE A 62 4.99 0.03 -3.03
C ILE A 62 3.51 0.30 -2.75
N LEU A 63 3.12 0.50 -1.49
CA LEU A 63 1.74 0.75 -1.09
C LEU A 63 1.20 2.10 -1.58
N PHE A 64 1.95 3.17 -1.32
CA PHE A 64 1.47 4.55 -1.46
C PHE A 64 2.19 5.36 -2.54
N GLY A 65 3.26 4.83 -3.10
CA GLY A 65 4.03 5.46 -4.17
C GLY A 65 3.49 5.13 -5.56
N ASN A 66 4.32 5.37 -6.56
CA ASN A 66 4.02 5.12 -7.98
C ASN A 66 4.39 3.68 -8.41
N ALA A 67 4.43 2.72 -7.49
CA ALA A 67 4.67 1.32 -7.85
C ALA A 67 3.61 0.85 -8.85
N THR A 68 4.08 0.21 -9.91
CA THR A 68 3.23 -0.35 -10.97
C THR A 68 2.90 -1.81 -10.67
N SER A 69 1.96 -2.37 -11.41
CA SER A 69 1.67 -3.81 -11.41
C SER A 69 2.93 -4.65 -11.68
N ASP A 70 3.78 -4.18 -12.58
CA ASP A 70 5.02 -4.90 -12.91
C ASP A 70 6.01 -4.95 -11.74
N SER A 71 6.10 -3.90 -10.94
CA SER A 71 6.91 -3.90 -9.72
C SER A 71 6.43 -4.93 -8.70
N LEU A 72 5.11 -5.14 -8.59
CA LEU A 72 4.54 -6.17 -7.71
C LEU A 72 4.87 -7.58 -8.16
N LYS A 73 4.91 -7.83 -9.47
CA LYS A 73 5.23 -9.15 -10.06
C LYS A 73 6.67 -9.58 -9.85
N THR A 74 7.57 -8.66 -9.53
CA THR A 74 8.99 -8.98 -9.26
C THR A 74 9.26 -9.35 -7.81
N LEU A 75 8.30 -9.15 -6.91
CA LEU A 75 8.44 -9.48 -5.49
C LEU A 75 8.22 -10.98 -5.27
N ASP A 76 9.03 -11.58 -4.40
CA ASP A 76 8.75 -12.93 -3.92
C ASP A 76 7.61 -12.95 -2.87
N ASP A 77 7.11 -14.14 -2.55
CA ASP A 77 5.99 -14.31 -1.61
C ASP A 77 6.28 -13.71 -0.23
N ALA A 78 7.47 -13.89 0.28
CA ALA A 78 7.86 -13.42 1.62
C ALA A 78 7.89 -11.89 1.66
N THR A 79 8.50 -11.27 0.66
CA THR A 79 8.55 -9.80 0.52
C THR A 79 7.15 -9.24 0.32
N LEU A 80 6.33 -9.88 -0.53
CA LEU A 80 4.96 -9.43 -0.77
C LEU A 80 4.11 -9.47 0.51
N LEU A 81 4.18 -10.55 1.27
CA LEU A 81 3.49 -10.66 2.56
C LEU A 81 4.00 -9.64 3.59
N SER A 82 5.31 -9.39 3.63
CA SER A 82 5.90 -8.37 4.51
C SER A 82 5.46 -6.96 4.13
N VAL A 83 5.43 -6.61 2.85
CA VAL A 83 4.95 -5.31 2.34
C VAL A 83 3.48 -5.07 2.71
N PHE A 84 2.67 -6.13 2.67
CA PHE A 84 1.24 -6.06 2.99
C PHE A 84 0.92 -6.52 4.42
N ASP A 85 1.92 -6.56 5.31
CA ASP A 85 1.68 -6.77 6.74
C ASP A 85 0.80 -5.65 7.29
N GLY A 86 -0.20 -6.03 8.11
CA GLY A 86 -1.21 -5.09 8.62
C GLY A 86 -2.32 -4.69 7.63
N VAL A 87 -2.26 -5.11 6.37
CA VAL A 87 -3.37 -4.98 5.42
C VAL A 87 -4.34 -6.14 5.66
N PRO A 88 -5.68 -5.92 5.67
CA PRO A 88 -6.65 -7.01 5.80
C PRO A 88 -6.43 -8.09 4.74
N GLN A 89 -6.32 -9.34 5.20
CA GLN A 89 -6.05 -10.50 4.36
C GLN A 89 -7.25 -11.46 4.34
N PHE A 90 -7.48 -12.11 3.21
CA PHE A 90 -8.55 -13.08 3.01
C PHE A 90 -8.01 -14.32 2.30
N ASP A 91 -8.27 -15.49 2.89
CA ASP A 91 -7.99 -16.77 2.23
C ASP A 91 -9.17 -17.17 1.33
N VAL A 92 -8.87 -17.50 0.11
CA VAL A 92 -9.85 -17.87 -0.92
C VAL A 92 -9.44 -19.19 -1.55
N SER A 93 -10.40 -20.12 -1.70
CA SER A 93 -10.15 -21.35 -2.44
C SER A 93 -9.91 -21.07 -3.92
N LYS A 94 -8.99 -21.83 -4.53
CA LYS A 94 -8.76 -21.81 -6.00
C LYS A 94 -9.99 -22.19 -6.82
N ASP A 95 -11.00 -22.81 -6.20
CA ASP A 95 -12.30 -23.06 -6.85
C ASP A 95 -13.03 -21.78 -7.29
N ALA A 96 -12.62 -20.63 -6.75
CA ALA A 96 -13.12 -19.34 -7.18
C ALA A 96 -12.58 -18.87 -8.54
N MET A 97 -11.64 -19.59 -9.13
CA MET A 97 -11.16 -19.27 -10.49
C MET A 97 -12.31 -19.32 -11.50
N GLY A 98 -12.36 -18.34 -12.37
CA GLY A 98 -13.46 -18.17 -13.32
C GLY A 98 -14.67 -17.38 -12.77
N MET A 99 -14.70 -17.04 -11.47
CA MET A 99 -15.73 -16.16 -10.94
C MET A 99 -15.52 -14.72 -11.39
N LYS A 100 -16.61 -13.94 -11.49
CA LYS A 100 -16.51 -12.48 -11.64
C LYS A 100 -15.90 -11.87 -10.37
N LEU A 101 -14.99 -10.91 -10.54
CA LEU A 101 -14.38 -10.21 -9.40
C LEU A 101 -15.43 -9.59 -8.48
N MET A 102 -16.56 -9.12 -9.04
CA MET A 102 -17.67 -8.57 -8.26
C MET A 102 -18.25 -9.60 -7.29
N ASP A 103 -18.48 -10.82 -7.74
CA ASP A 103 -19.05 -11.89 -6.91
C ASP A 103 -18.01 -12.36 -5.86
N LEU A 104 -16.77 -12.52 -6.28
CA LEU A 104 -15.68 -12.88 -5.40
C LEU A 104 -15.53 -11.90 -4.22
N LEU A 105 -15.46 -10.58 -4.53
CA LEU A 105 -15.17 -9.55 -3.54
C LEU A 105 -16.36 -9.14 -2.68
N THR A 106 -17.57 -9.55 -3.03
CA THR A 106 -18.78 -9.31 -2.24
C THR A 106 -19.25 -10.55 -1.48
N GLU A 107 -19.11 -11.74 -2.05
CA GLU A 107 -19.72 -12.97 -1.50
C GLU A 107 -18.69 -13.87 -0.80
N LYS A 108 -17.43 -13.90 -1.27
CA LYS A 108 -16.39 -14.76 -0.73
C LYS A 108 -15.45 -14.02 0.21
N ALA A 109 -14.84 -12.94 -0.25
CA ALA A 109 -13.87 -12.17 0.53
C ALA A 109 -14.49 -11.00 1.32
N ALA A 110 -15.75 -10.67 1.09
CA ALA A 110 -16.50 -9.60 1.80
C ALA A 110 -15.73 -8.24 1.87
N VAL A 111 -14.92 -7.94 0.87
CA VAL A 111 -14.21 -6.65 0.75
C VAL A 111 -15.20 -5.49 0.55
N PHE A 112 -16.29 -5.77 -0.14
CA PHE A 112 -17.40 -4.85 -0.35
C PHE A 112 -18.67 -5.36 0.32
N ALA A 113 -19.40 -4.45 0.94
CA ALA A 113 -20.68 -4.78 1.58
C ALA A 113 -21.77 -5.14 0.56
N SER A 114 -21.65 -4.69 -0.68
CA SER A 114 -22.60 -5.01 -1.75
C SER A 114 -22.02 -4.82 -3.14
N LYS A 115 -22.62 -5.52 -4.12
CA LYS A 115 -22.32 -5.32 -5.56
C LYS A 115 -22.61 -3.88 -6.01
N GLY A 116 -23.60 -3.23 -5.41
CA GLY A 116 -23.92 -1.83 -5.71
C GLY A 116 -22.83 -0.86 -5.28
N GLU A 117 -22.20 -1.08 -4.12
CA GLU A 117 -21.06 -0.31 -3.64
C GLU A 117 -19.87 -0.47 -4.58
N MET A 118 -19.51 -1.71 -4.92
CA MET A 118 -18.40 -2.00 -5.81
C MET A 118 -18.61 -1.39 -7.22
N ARG A 119 -19.82 -1.50 -7.77
CA ARG A 119 -20.18 -0.90 -9.07
C ARG A 119 -19.98 0.61 -9.08
N LYS A 120 -20.46 1.31 -8.06
CA LYS A 120 -20.25 2.77 -7.93
C LYS A 120 -18.77 3.13 -7.85
N LEU A 121 -17.99 2.35 -7.11
CA LEU A 121 -16.57 2.60 -6.99
C LEU A 121 -15.82 2.38 -8.30
N ILE A 122 -16.15 1.33 -9.06
CA ILE A 122 -15.60 1.06 -10.39
C ILE A 122 -15.94 2.21 -11.35
N GLN A 123 -17.20 2.64 -11.40
CA GLN A 123 -17.64 3.76 -12.25
C GLN A 123 -16.92 5.08 -11.93
N ASN A 124 -16.59 5.30 -10.66
CA ASN A 124 -15.84 6.47 -10.23
C ASN A 124 -14.31 6.32 -10.37
N GLY A 125 -13.83 5.21 -10.95
CA GLY A 125 -12.40 4.94 -11.14
C GLY A 125 -11.62 4.73 -9.84
N GLY A 126 -12.33 4.36 -8.75
CA GLY A 126 -11.75 4.14 -7.42
C GLY A 126 -11.40 2.69 -7.13
N PHE A 127 -11.55 1.77 -8.08
CA PHE A 127 -11.22 0.37 -7.91
C PHE A 127 -10.01 -0.02 -8.75
N ALA A 128 -9.07 -0.73 -8.14
CA ALA A 128 -7.91 -1.26 -8.85
C ALA A 128 -7.57 -2.68 -8.35
N VAL A 129 -6.98 -3.46 -9.23
CA VAL A 129 -6.44 -4.79 -8.98
C VAL A 129 -4.96 -4.76 -9.32
N ASN A 130 -4.11 -5.20 -8.42
CA ASN A 130 -2.65 -5.18 -8.59
C ASN A 130 -2.13 -3.80 -9.07
N LYS A 131 -2.68 -2.72 -8.51
CA LYS A 131 -2.38 -1.32 -8.90
C LYS A 131 -2.90 -0.89 -10.28
N GLU A 132 -3.50 -1.76 -11.05
CA GLU A 132 -4.13 -1.42 -12.33
C GLU A 132 -5.61 -1.10 -12.12
N LYS A 133 -6.07 0.02 -12.68
CA LYS A 133 -7.48 0.40 -12.60
C LYS A 133 -8.34 -0.62 -13.33
N CYS A 134 -9.30 -1.19 -12.62
CA CYS A 134 -10.29 -2.06 -13.19
C CYS A 134 -11.59 -1.28 -13.42
N THR A 135 -11.97 -1.12 -14.68
CA THR A 135 -13.15 -0.37 -15.11
C THR A 135 -14.27 -1.28 -15.64
N ASP A 136 -13.95 -2.54 -15.88
CA ASP A 136 -14.89 -3.51 -16.40
C ASP A 136 -15.58 -4.28 -15.25
N LEU A 137 -16.92 -4.21 -15.22
CA LEU A 137 -17.75 -4.89 -14.24
C LEU A 137 -17.80 -6.41 -14.44
N GLU A 138 -17.49 -6.87 -15.63
CA GLU A 138 -17.53 -8.27 -16.03
C GLU A 138 -16.17 -8.97 -15.88
N THR A 139 -15.16 -8.27 -15.36
CA THR A 139 -13.82 -8.84 -15.16
C THR A 139 -13.90 -10.14 -14.37
N VAL A 140 -13.31 -11.18 -14.92
CA VAL A 140 -13.28 -12.54 -14.35
C VAL A 140 -11.91 -12.80 -13.72
N LEU A 141 -11.90 -13.47 -12.58
CA LEU A 141 -10.68 -13.93 -11.94
C LEU A 141 -10.01 -15.00 -12.81
N THR A 142 -8.80 -14.72 -13.27
CA THR A 142 -7.98 -15.66 -14.05
C THR A 142 -6.62 -15.82 -13.38
N PRO A 143 -5.91 -16.94 -13.60
CA PRO A 143 -4.54 -17.10 -13.08
C PRO A 143 -3.60 -15.95 -13.47
N ALA A 144 -3.77 -15.37 -14.65
CA ALA A 144 -2.96 -14.26 -15.13
C ALA A 144 -3.11 -12.96 -14.29
N LEU A 145 -4.19 -12.85 -13.51
CA LEU A 145 -4.39 -11.74 -12.57
C LEU A 145 -3.68 -11.97 -11.24
N LEU A 146 -3.21 -13.19 -10.96
CA LEU A 146 -2.55 -13.46 -9.70
C LEU A 146 -1.08 -13.02 -9.73
N LEU A 147 -0.63 -12.43 -8.64
CA LEU A 147 0.77 -12.24 -8.34
C LEU A 147 1.30 -13.57 -7.79
N ASN A 148 2.40 -14.08 -8.35
CA ASN A 148 3.03 -15.36 -7.96
C ASN A 148 2.05 -16.56 -7.96
N ASP A 149 1.07 -16.56 -8.87
CA ASP A 149 0.01 -17.58 -8.95
C ASP A 149 -0.79 -17.79 -7.64
N LYS A 150 -0.74 -16.84 -6.73
CA LYS A 150 -1.23 -17.00 -5.37
C LYS A 150 -1.92 -15.78 -4.77
N PHE A 151 -1.53 -14.58 -5.12
CA PHE A 151 -2.03 -13.37 -4.47
C PHE A 151 -2.80 -12.47 -5.41
N LEU A 152 -3.80 -11.78 -4.89
CA LEU A 152 -4.53 -10.73 -5.58
C LEU A 152 -4.59 -9.50 -4.67
N LEU A 153 -3.97 -8.42 -5.11
CA LEU A 153 -4.04 -7.15 -4.40
C LEU A 153 -5.25 -6.36 -4.89
N VAL A 154 -6.16 -6.07 -3.98
CA VAL A 154 -7.36 -5.28 -4.25
C VAL A 154 -7.23 -3.90 -3.61
N GLN A 155 -7.51 -2.86 -4.36
CA GLN A 155 -7.52 -1.48 -3.87
C GLN A 155 -8.93 -0.89 -3.95
N LYS A 156 -9.45 -0.46 -2.79
CA LYS A 156 -10.74 0.19 -2.61
C LYS A 156 -10.54 1.68 -2.27
N GLY A 157 -10.69 2.55 -3.28
CA GLY A 157 -10.36 3.96 -3.15
C GLY A 157 -8.84 4.22 -3.14
N LYS A 158 -8.42 5.34 -2.54
CA LYS A 158 -7.02 5.78 -2.60
C LYS A 158 -6.09 5.11 -1.60
N LYS A 159 -6.62 4.62 -0.46
CA LYS A 159 -5.80 4.22 0.70
C LYS A 159 -6.11 2.84 1.27
N ASN A 160 -7.20 2.22 0.86
CA ASN A 160 -7.61 0.93 1.44
C ASN A 160 -7.17 -0.20 0.52
N TYR A 161 -6.29 -1.05 1.03
CA TYR A 161 -5.78 -2.23 0.35
C TYR A 161 -6.27 -3.49 1.06
N PHE A 162 -6.42 -4.55 0.30
CA PHE A 162 -6.81 -5.88 0.76
C PHE A 162 -6.01 -6.90 -0.03
N LEU A 163 -5.47 -7.91 0.65
CA LEU A 163 -4.73 -8.99 0.01
C LEU A 163 -5.56 -10.28 0.07
N LEU A 164 -5.80 -10.87 -1.07
CA LEU A 164 -6.42 -12.19 -1.17
C LEU A 164 -5.33 -13.23 -1.45
N THR A 165 -5.34 -14.32 -0.69
CA THR A 165 -4.43 -15.47 -0.85
C THR A 165 -5.22 -16.65 -1.37
N PHE A 166 -4.77 -17.23 -2.47
CA PHE A 166 -5.42 -18.39 -3.10
C PHE A 166 -4.65 -19.67 -2.76
N ALA A 167 -5.30 -20.57 -2.03
CA ALA A 167 -4.74 -21.86 -1.61
C ALA A 167 -5.45 -23.04 -2.31
#